data_e712be2aee955b08972abca874ebfc85
#
_entry.id   e712be2aee955b08972abca874ebfc85
#
_cell.length_a   1.000
_cell.length_b   1.000
_cell.length_c   1.000
_cell.angle_alpha   90.00
_cell.angle_beta   90.00
_cell.angle_gamma   90.00
#
_symmetry.space_group_name_H-M   'P 1'
#
loop_
_entity.id
_entity.type
_entity.pdbx_description
1 polymer ?
#
loop_
_entity_poly.entity_id
_entity_poly.type
_entity_poly.pdbx_seq_one_letter_code
_entity_poly.pdbx_strand_id
1 'polypeptide(L)'
;MIVSAANNIANLQDEINKLNVFPVPDGDTGTNMSLTMQAGKNAVDNFNGGLTECADKVASALLRGGRGNSGVILSLFFRGVTKELKGLSEASPADFARAFKGGVESAYKAVRKPTEGTVLTVMRLCADRAAEIADSGITDAEFFAELLANAKDTLAKTPDMLPTLKQAKVVDAGGMGFCVLLEGMLSVLDGKGEIASHAGSSSEAGQADFASFNTE
;
A
#
# COMPACT_ATOMS: atom_id res chain seq x y z
N MET A 1 -10.81 -5.12 -4.54
CA MET A 1 -9.73 -4.52 -3.74
C MET A 1 -8.45 -4.25 -4.58
N ILE A 2 -7.77 -5.26 -5.14
CA ILE A 2 -6.49 -5.08 -5.88
C ILE A 2 -6.62 -4.15 -7.08
N VAL A 3 -7.68 -4.29 -7.88
CA VAL A 3 -7.94 -3.43 -9.04
C VAL A 3 -8.13 -1.97 -8.62
N SER A 4 -8.96 -1.73 -7.59
CA SER A 4 -9.21 -0.40 -7.04
C SER A 4 -7.93 0.23 -6.46
N ALA A 5 -7.12 -0.55 -5.71
CA ALA A 5 -5.83 -0.10 -5.20
C ALA A 5 -4.84 0.27 -6.32
N ALA A 6 -4.77 -0.52 -7.39
CA ALA A 6 -3.92 -0.24 -8.54
C ALA A 6 -4.36 1.03 -9.28
N ASN A 7 -5.67 1.22 -9.46
CA ASN A 7 -6.21 2.42 -10.07
C ASN A 7 -5.93 3.66 -9.22
N ASN A 8 -6.10 3.57 -7.90
CA ASN A 8 -5.86 4.70 -6.99
C ASN A 8 -4.37 5.13 -7.00
N ILE A 9 -3.44 4.18 -6.97
CA ILE A 9 -2.00 4.48 -7.10
C ILE A 9 -1.70 5.12 -8.47
N ALA A 10 -2.28 4.61 -9.56
CA ALA A 10 -2.07 5.17 -10.89
C ALA A 10 -2.59 6.61 -10.99
N ASN A 11 -3.74 6.90 -10.39
CA ASN A 11 -4.33 8.24 -10.38
C ASN A 11 -3.48 9.26 -9.59
N LEU A 12 -2.76 8.81 -8.57
CA LEU A 12 -1.98 9.66 -7.65
C LEU A 12 -0.46 9.50 -7.81
N GLN A 13 0.00 8.84 -8.89
CA GLN A 13 1.43 8.55 -9.06
C GLN A 13 2.31 9.81 -9.10
N ASP A 14 1.83 10.90 -9.71
CA ASP A 14 2.60 12.14 -9.84
C ASP A 14 2.73 12.88 -8.50
N GLU A 15 1.69 12.81 -7.65
CA GLU A 15 1.75 13.32 -6.27
C GLU A 15 2.75 12.53 -5.43
N ILE A 16 2.74 11.20 -5.54
CA ILE A 16 3.71 10.35 -4.85
C ILE A 16 5.13 10.62 -5.36
N ASN A 17 5.31 10.82 -6.68
CA ASN A 17 6.61 11.15 -7.28
C ASN A 17 7.21 12.45 -6.70
N LYS A 18 6.38 13.48 -6.47
CA LYS A 18 6.80 14.76 -5.89
C LYS A 18 7.38 14.64 -4.48
N LEU A 19 7.01 13.61 -3.74
CA LEU A 19 7.49 13.34 -2.38
C LEU A 19 8.82 12.57 -2.35
N ASN A 20 9.28 12.06 -3.48
CA ASN A 20 10.41 11.14 -3.56
C ASN A 20 11.75 11.88 -3.41
N VAL A 21 12.25 11.96 -2.17
CA VAL A 21 13.55 12.55 -1.84
C VAL A 21 14.53 11.57 -1.19
N PHE A 22 14.08 10.36 -0.87
CA PHE A 22 14.87 9.30 -0.21
C PHE A 22 14.51 7.91 -0.75
N PRO A 23 15.48 6.98 -0.89
CA PRO A 23 16.94 7.15 -0.70
C PRO A 23 17.63 7.89 -1.85
N VAL A 24 17.01 7.92 -3.03
CA VAL A 24 17.48 8.63 -4.23
C VAL A 24 16.34 9.54 -4.69
N PRO A 25 16.60 10.84 -4.91
CA PRO A 25 15.57 11.81 -5.32
C PRO A 25 15.36 11.80 -6.85
N ASP A 26 14.99 10.63 -7.39
CA ASP A 26 14.76 10.43 -8.84
C ASP A 26 13.31 10.65 -9.27
N GLY A 27 12.41 10.89 -8.30
CA GLY A 27 11.02 11.26 -8.58
C GLY A 27 10.20 10.13 -9.21
N ASP A 28 10.53 8.87 -8.96
CA ASP A 28 9.94 7.72 -9.64
C ASP A 28 9.15 6.74 -8.74
N THR A 29 9.06 7.01 -7.42
CA THR A 29 8.41 6.11 -6.46
C THR A 29 6.96 5.80 -6.85
N GLY A 30 6.16 6.81 -7.19
CA GLY A 30 4.77 6.64 -7.60
C GLY A 30 4.65 5.85 -8.91
N THR A 31 5.49 6.16 -9.88
CA THR A 31 5.56 5.43 -11.16
C THR A 31 5.92 3.96 -10.94
N ASN A 32 6.92 3.68 -10.11
CA ASN A 32 7.36 2.32 -9.81
C ASN A 32 6.27 1.50 -9.09
N MET A 33 5.59 2.11 -8.11
CA MET A 33 4.48 1.45 -7.40
C MET A 33 3.28 1.25 -8.32
N SER A 34 2.94 2.23 -9.15
CA SER A 34 1.86 2.15 -10.15
C SER A 34 2.09 1.01 -11.14
N LEU A 35 3.26 0.94 -11.78
CA LEU A 35 3.61 -0.12 -12.72
C LEU A 35 3.61 -1.50 -12.06
N THR A 36 4.08 -1.58 -10.82
CA THR A 36 4.07 -2.83 -10.05
C THR A 36 2.63 -3.28 -9.77
N MET A 37 1.77 -2.39 -9.27
CA MET A 37 0.37 -2.72 -8.99
C MET A 37 -0.44 -3.01 -10.26
N GLN A 38 -0.11 -2.36 -11.40
CA GLN A 38 -0.73 -2.65 -12.69
C GLN A 38 -0.47 -4.09 -13.15
N ALA A 39 0.72 -4.65 -12.87
CA ALA A 39 1.00 -6.06 -13.14
C ALA A 39 0.08 -6.99 -12.34
N GLY A 40 -0.18 -6.67 -11.07
CA GLY A 40 -1.13 -7.40 -10.21
C GLY A 40 -2.56 -7.29 -10.71
N LYS A 41 -3.01 -6.07 -11.08
CA LYS A 41 -4.32 -5.82 -11.66
C LYS A 41 -4.55 -6.67 -12.91
N ASN A 42 -3.60 -6.64 -13.85
CA ASN A 42 -3.71 -7.38 -15.12
C ASN A 42 -3.78 -8.92 -14.90
N ALA A 43 -3.18 -9.42 -13.82
CA ALA A 43 -3.20 -10.85 -13.51
C ALA A 43 -4.57 -11.34 -12.99
N VAL A 44 -5.41 -10.42 -12.51
CA VAL A 44 -6.75 -10.72 -11.99
C VAL A 44 -7.87 -10.08 -12.82
N ASP A 45 -7.52 -9.52 -13.96
CA ASP A 45 -8.52 -9.03 -14.91
C ASP A 45 -9.39 -10.19 -15.38
N ASN A 46 -10.72 -10.05 -15.20
CA ASN A 46 -11.69 -11.11 -15.47
C ASN A 46 -11.44 -12.45 -14.72
N PHE A 47 -10.66 -12.42 -13.63
CA PHE A 47 -10.41 -13.61 -12.82
C PHE A 47 -11.65 -14.00 -12.01
N ASN A 48 -12.05 -15.26 -12.10
CA ASN A 48 -13.18 -15.83 -11.37
C ASN A 48 -12.74 -17.11 -10.63
N GLY A 49 -12.00 -16.93 -9.55
CA GLY A 49 -11.47 -18.02 -8.72
C GLY A 49 -11.48 -17.66 -7.24
N GLY A 50 -10.99 -18.57 -6.39
CA GLY A 50 -10.97 -18.41 -4.94
C GLY A 50 -9.88 -17.44 -4.45
N LEU A 51 -9.97 -17.09 -3.15
CA LEU A 51 -9.05 -16.16 -2.48
C LEU A 51 -7.58 -16.55 -2.63
N THR A 52 -7.25 -17.80 -2.31
CA THR A 52 -5.87 -18.31 -2.39
C THR A 52 -5.30 -18.17 -3.81
N GLU A 53 -6.08 -18.59 -4.82
CA GLU A 53 -5.62 -18.54 -6.20
C GLU A 53 -5.46 -17.09 -6.71
N CYS A 54 -6.38 -16.21 -6.33
CA CYS A 54 -6.31 -14.78 -6.62
C CYS A 54 -5.03 -14.18 -6.00
N ALA A 55 -4.79 -14.43 -4.72
CA ALA A 55 -3.62 -13.93 -4.00
C ALA A 55 -2.30 -14.44 -4.61
N ASP A 56 -2.22 -15.72 -4.99
CA ASP A 56 -1.03 -16.30 -5.64
C ASP A 56 -0.76 -15.67 -7.01
N LYS A 57 -1.80 -15.43 -7.81
CA LYS A 57 -1.68 -14.75 -9.11
C LYS A 57 -1.17 -13.32 -8.94
N VAL A 58 -1.77 -12.56 -8.02
CA VAL A 58 -1.36 -11.19 -7.71
C VAL A 58 0.10 -11.16 -7.27
N ALA A 59 0.48 -11.90 -6.23
CA ALA A 59 1.83 -11.88 -5.69
C ALA A 59 2.88 -12.28 -6.73
N SER A 60 2.57 -13.29 -7.55
CA SER A 60 3.46 -13.73 -8.64
C SER A 60 3.63 -12.65 -9.72
N ALA A 61 2.57 -11.94 -10.06
CA ALA A 61 2.60 -10.86 -11.04
C ALA A 61 3.35 -9.63 -10.51
N LEU A 62 3.08 -9.24 -9.26
CA LEU A 62 3.79 -8.15 -8.59
C LEU A 62 5.28 -8.42 -8.51
N LEU A 63 5.69 -9.65 -8.19
CA LEU A 63 7.10 -10.01 -8.10
C LEU A 63 7.82 -9.93 -9.47
N ARG A 64 7.17 -10.36 -10.56
CA ARG A 64 7.70 -10.23 -11.91
C ARG A 64 7.67 -8.79 -12.43
N GLY A 65 6.66 -8.03 -12.02
CA GLY A 65 6.44 -6.64 -12.42
C GLY A 65 7.10 -5.60 -11.52
N GLY A 66 7.76 -6.02 -10.43
CA GLY A 66 8.37 -5.12 -9.45
C GLY A 66 9.35 -4.14 -10.09
N ARG A 67 9.15 -2.84 -9.85
CA ARG A 67 9.97 -1.74 -10.37
C ARG A 67 10.56 -0.93 -9.23
N GLY A 68 11.82 -0.56 -9.37
CA GLY A 68 12.54 0.21 -8.37
C GLY A 68 12.54 -0.43 -6.98
N ASN A 69 13.08 0.27 -5.98
CA ASN A 69 13.09 -0.22 -4.60
C ASN A 69 11.67 -0.33 -4.03
N SER A 70 10.82 0.67 -4.30
CA SER A 70 9.45 0.74 -3.78
C SER A 70 8.58 -0.40 -4.31
N GLY A 71 8.63 -0.70 -5.61
CA GLY A 71 7.87 -1.81 -6.19
C GLY A 71 8.38 -3.17 -5.73
N VAL A 72 9.69 -3.35 -5.55
CA VAL A 72 10.26 -4.59 -4.99
C VAL A 72 9.79 -4.81 -3.56
N ILE A 73 9.87 -3.79 -2.69
CA ILE A 73 9.39 -3.87 -1.29
C ILE A 73 7.90 -4.23 -1.27
N LEU A 74 7.10 -3.55 -2.09
CA LEU A 74 5.66 -3.80 -2.21
C LEU A 74 5.38 -5.24 -2.67
N SER A 75 6.07 -5.73 -3.69
CA SER A 75 5.90 -7.10 -4.20
C SER A 75 6.23 -8.16 -3.14
N LEU A 76 7.23 -7.92 -2.33
CA LEU A 76 7.63 -8.82 -1.24
C LEU A 76 6.67 -8.77 -0.05
N PHE A 77 6.11 -7.59 0.25
CA PHE A 77 5.01 -7.48 1.20
C PHE A 77 3.83 -8.35 0.76
N PHE A 78 3.36 -8.21 -0.48
CA PHE A 78 2.26 -9.03 -1.00
C PHE A 78 2.59 -10.52 -1.03
N ARG A 79 3.83 -10.89 -1.31
CA ARG A 79 4.28 -12.29 -1.23
C ARG A 79 4.13 -12.86 0.19
N GLY A 80 4.47 -12.07 1.21
CA GLY A 80 4.28 -12.47 2.62
C GLY A 80 2.80 -12.58 2.98
N VAL A 81 1.97 -11.60 2.55
CA VAL A 81 0.51 -11.62 2.72
C VAL A 81 -0.09 -12.90 2.12
N THR A 82 0.23 -13.20 0.89
CA THR A 82 -0.29 -14.39 0.18
C THR A 82 0.06 -15.70 0.89
N LYS A 83 1.27 -15.80 1.42
CA LYS A 83 1.71 -16.99 2.15
C LYS A 83 0.80 -17.29 3.35
N GLU A 84 0.37 -16.27 4.08
CA GLU A 84 -0.51 -16.42 5.24
C GLU A 84 -1.98 -16.65 4.85
N LEU A 85 -2.40 -16.20 3.68
CA LEU A 85 -3.77 -16.45 3.16
C LEU A 85 -3.92 -17.80 2.46
N LYS A 86 -2.83 -18.57 2.33
CA LYS A 86 -2.86 -19.85 1.61
C LYS A 86 -3.81 -20.86 2.26
N GLY A 87 -4.67 -21.44 1.42
CA GLY A 87 -5.65 -22.45 1.85
C GLY A 87 -6.95 -21.89 2.41
N LEU A 88 -7.07 -20.55 2.51
CA LEU A 88 -8.30 -19.92 2.93
C LEU A 88 -9.23 -19.67 1.74
N SER A 89 -10.53 -19.93 1.92
CA SER A 89 -11.60 -19.55 0.98
C SER A 89 -12.07 -18.11 1.21
N GLU A 90 -12.05 -17.67 2.45
CA GLU A 90 -12.39 -16.33 2.92
C GLU A 90 -11.36 -15.89 3.96
N ALA A 91 -11.20 -14.61 4.18
CA ALA A 91 -10.27 -14.05 5.17
C ALA A 91 -11.01 -13.11 6.11
N SER A 92 -10.85 -13.32 7.41
CA SER A 92 -11.34 -12.47 8.48
C SER A 92 -10.32 -11.39 8.83
N PRO A 93 -10.67 -10.37 9.66
CA PRO A 93 -9.72 -9.42 10.23
C PRO A 93 -8.51 -10.09 10.90
N ALA A 94 -8.71 -11.20 11.62
CA ALA A 94 -7.61 -11.95 12.23
C ALA A 94 -6.68 -12.60 11.20
N ASP A 95 -7.22 -13.08 10.07
CA ASP A 95 -6.43 -13.61 8.96
C ASP A 95 -5.61 -12.50 8.28
N PHE A 96 -6.23 -11.34 8.05
CA PHE A 96 -5.53 -10.19 7.51
C PHE A 96 -4.44 -9.66 8.46
N ALA A 97 -4.66 -9.65 9.77
CA ALA A 97 -3.64 -9.26 10.74
C ALA A 97 -2.40 -10.16 10.66
N ARG A 98 -2.58 -11.49 10.58
CA ARG A 98 -1.48 -12.43 10.35
C ARG A 98 -0.81 -12.20 9.00
N ALA A 99 -1.61 -11.96 7.96
CA ALA A 99 -1.12 -11.73 6.61
C ALA A 99 -0.28 -10.46 6.52
N PHE A 100 -0.71 -9.34 7.11
CA PHE A 100 0.06 -8.10 7.17
C PHE A 100 1.39 -8.29 7.91
N LYS A 101 1.38 -9.00 9.04
CA LYS A 101 2.61 -9.37 9.76
C LYS A 101 3.58 -10.16 8.88
N GLY A 102 3.11 -11.21 8.20
CA GLY A 102 3.91 -11.99 7.25
C GLY A 102 4.43 -11.16 6.08
N GLY A 103 3.62 -10.20 5.61
CA GLY A 103 4.01 -9.21 4.61
C GLY A 103 5.17 -8.34 5.06
N VAL A 104 5.07 -7.77 6.27
CA VAL A 104 6.12 -6.94 6.88
C VAL A 104 7.41 -7.73 7.04
N GLU A 105 7.35 -8.93 7.60
CA GLU A 105 8.54 -9.78 7.76
C GLU A 105 9.24 -10.07 6.42
N SER A 106 8.46 -10.32 5.37
CA SER A 106 8.97 -10.57 4.03
C SER A 106 9.63 -9.32 3.44
N ALA A 107 9.03 -8.14 3.60
CA ALA A 107 9.57 -6.87 3.13
C ALA A 107 10.87 -6.48 3.86
N TYR A 108 10.91 -6.60 5.19
CA TYR A 108 12.11 -6.29 6.00
C TYR A 108 13.30 -7.20 5.66
N LYS A 109 13.08 -8.50 5.42
CA LYS A 109 14.14 -9.46 5.04
C LYS A 109 14.82 -9.11 3.72
N ALA A 110 14.16 -8.36 2.85
CA ALA A 110 14.70 -7.99 1.55
C ALA A 110 15.60 -6.74 1.59
N VAL A 111 15.49 -5.92 2.62
CA VAL A 111 16.22 -4.66 2.73
C VAL A 111 17.44 -4.86 3.63
N ARG A 112 18.64 -4.64 3.07
CA ARG A 112 19.91 -4.85 3.82
C ARG A 112 20.03 -3.98 5.06
N LYS A 113 19.53 -2.74 5.01
CA LYS A 113 19.52 -1.77 6.11
C LYS A 113 18.14 -1.10 6.16
N PRO A 114 17.17 -1.70 6.85
CA PRO A 114 15.88 -1.07 7.08
C PRO A 114 16.07 0.29 7.77
N THR A 115 15.42 1.32 7.24
CA THR A 115 15.50 2.69 7.76
C THR A 115 14.13 3.09 8.27
N GLU A 116 14.07 3.60 9.50
CA GLU A 116 12.83 4.13 10.07
C GLU A 116 12.43 5.44 9.40
N GLY A 117 11.13 5.73 9.41
CA GLY A 117 10.56 6.87 8.68
C GLY A 117 10.35 6.60 7.19
N THR A 118 10.32 5.32 6.78
CA THR A 118 10.05 4.90 5.40
C THR A 118 8.79 4.04 5.30
N VAL A 119 8.42 3.61 4.09
CA VAL A 119 7.30 2.68 3.85
C VAL A 119 7.36 1.45 4.76
N LEU A 120 8.55 0.97 5.11
CA LEU A 120 8.71 -0.17 6.03
C LEU A 120 8.15 0.14 7.42
N THR A 121 8.38 1.36 7.93
CA THR A 121 7.83 1.81 9.21
C THR A 121 6.31 1.89 9.15
N VAL A 122 5.76 2.47 8.08
CA VAL A 122 4.31 2.60 7.88
C VAL A 122 3.66 1.21 7.81
N MET A 123 4.22 0.28 7.03
CA MET A 123 3.74 -1.10 6.95
C MET A 123 3.80 -1.81 8.30
N ARG A 124 4.92 -1.67 9.05
CA ARG A 124 5.10 -2.33 10.34
C ARG A 124 4.09 -1.85 11.37
N LEU A 125 3.95 -0.54 11.57
CA LEU A 125 3.00 0.02 12.55
C LEU A 125 1.55 -0.24 12.15
N CYS A 126 1.25 -0.31 10.85
CA CYS A 126 -0.04 -0.74 10.34
C CYS A 126 -0.32 -2.23 10.69
N ALA A 127 0.68 -3.12 10.57
CA ALA A 127 0.54 -4.52 10.94
C ALA A 127 0.44 -4.71 12.46
N ASP A 128 1.15 -3.89 13.26
CA ASP A 128 1.02 -3.89 14.71
C ASP A 128 -0.41 -3.48 15.13
N ARG A 129 -0.97 -2.43 14.50
CA ARG A 129 -2.37 -2.03 14.71
C ARG A 129 -3.35 -3.12 14.28
N ALA A 130 -3.11 -3.78 13.15
CA ALA A 130 -3.93 -4.91 12.71
C ALA A 130 -4.01 -6.01 13.77
N ALA A 131 -2.88 -6.35 14.39
CA ALA A 131 -2.83 -7.36 15.46
C ALA A 131 -3.60 -6.92 16.72
N GLU A 132 -3.56 -5.63 17.08
CA GLU A 132 -4.28 -5.09 18.23
C GLU A 132 -5.81 -5.21 18.09
N ILE A 133 -6.33 -5.01 16.86
CA ILE A 133 -7.76 -4.95 16.61
C ILE A 133 -8.34 -6.24 15.97
N ALA A 134 -7.50 -7.25 15.75
CA ALA A 134 -7.87 -8.50 15.06
C ALA A 134 -9.10 -9.18 15.63
N ASP A 135 -9.21 -9.21 16.96
CA ASP A 135 -10.25 -9.94 17.69
C ASP A 135 -11.34 -8.98 18.29
N SER A 136 -11.42 -7.74 17.82
CA SER A 136 -12.36 -6.73 18.36
C SER A 136 -13.80 -6.89 17.86
N GLY A 137 -14.05 -7.83 16.94
CA GLY A 137 -15.39 -8.09 16.39
C GLY A 137 -15.87 -7.08 15.35
N ILE A 138 -14.97 -6.25 14.83
CA ILE A 138 -15.26 -5.25 13.79
C ILE A 138 -15.40 -5.91 12.41
N THR A 139 -16.10 -5.24 11.52
CA THR A 139 -16.23 -5.63 10.12
C THR A 139 -14.93 -5.44 9.34
N ASP A 140 -14.80 -6.09 8.17
CA ASP A 140 -13.63 -5.89 7.29
C ASP A 140 -13.46 -4.43 6.88
N ALA A 141 -14.55 -3.70 6.63
CA ALA A 141 -14.49 -2.28 6.29
C ALA A 141 -13.97 -1.42 7.45
N GLU A 142 -14.45 -1.66 8.68
CA GLU A 142 -13.95 -0.98 9.88
C GLU A 142 -12.49 -1.33 10.14
N PHE A 143 -12.10 -2.60 9.96
CA PHE A 143 -10.72 -3.03 10.10
C PHE A 143 -9.79 -2.27 9.15
N PHE A 144 -10.10 -2.24 7.85
CA PHE A 144 -9.28 -1.51 6.87
C PHE A 144 -9.33 0.02 7.07
N ALA A 145 -10.42 0.58 7.58
CA ALA A 145 -10.51 2.00 7.94
C ALA A 145 -9.55 2.35 9.10
N GLU A 146 -9.48 1.51 10.13
CA GLU A 146 -8.55 1.65 11.25
C GLU A 146 -7.08 1.52 10.78
N LEU A 147 -6.80 0.57 9.88
CA LEU A 147 -5.47 0.42 9.30
C LEU A 147 -5.05 1.65 8.50
N LEU A 148 -5.96 2.20 7.68
CA LEU A 148 -5.70 3.41 6.90
C LEU A 148 -5.47 4.61 7.81
N ALA A 149 -6.27 4.78 8.85
CA ALA A 149 -6.09 5.87 9.83
C ALA A 149 -4.73 5.79 10.51
N ASN A 150 -4.33 4.59 10.99
CA ASN A 150 -3.01 4.37 11.60
C ASN A 150 -1.86 4.59 10.60
N ALA A 151 -2.01 4.13 9.36
CA ALA A 151 -1.00 4.33 8.33
C ALA A 151 -0.81 5.83 7.99
N LYS A 152 -1.89 6.60 7.90
CA LYS A 152 -1.85 8.06 7.68
C LYS A 152 -1.21 8.80 8.87
N ASP A 153 -1.56 8.44 10.10
CA ASP A 153 -0.94 9.01 11.31
C ASP A 153 0.58 8.71 11.37
N THR A 154 0.97 7.49 11.04
CA THR A 154 2.38 7.10 10.96
C THR A 154 3.10 7.85 9.84
N LEU A 155 2.48 7.97 8.67
CA LEU A 155 3.03 8.70 7.53
C LEU A 155 3.35 10.15 7.90
N ALA A 156 2.43 10.84 8.58
CA ALA A 156 2.62 12.22 9.03
C ALA A 156 3.84 12.38 9.97
N LYS A 157 4.23 11.32 10.68
CA LYS A 157 5.38 11.29 11.61
C LYS A 157 6.71 10.90 10.94
N THR A 158 6.71 10.47 9.68
CA THR A 158 7.93 10.04 8.98
C THR A 158 9.01 11.11 8.90
N PRO A 159 8.71 12.43 8.77
CA PRO A 159 9.73 13.49 8.81
C PRO A 159 10.47 13.58 10.15
N ASP A 160 9.84 13.23 11.25
CA ASP A 160 10.49 13.23 12.57
C ASP A 160 11.41 12.02 12.78
N MET A 161 11.24 10.97 11.98
CA MET A 161 12.06 9.75 12.04
C MET A 161 13.23 9.79 11.05
N LEU A 162 13.12 10.52 9.93
CA LEU A 162 14.12 10.55 8.87
C LEU A 162 14.52 12.00 8.52
N PRO A 163 15.74 12.42 8.90
CA PRO A 163 16.19 13.81 8.72
C PRO A 163 16.09 14.35 7.30
N THR A 164 16.28 13.51 6.27
CA THR A 164 16.16 13.91 4.87
C THR A 164 14.74 14.38 4.54
N LEU A 165 13.71 13.67 5.04
CA LEU A 165 12.31 14.06 4.87
C LEU A 165 12.01 15.37 5.59
N LYS A 166 12.53 15.54 6.81
CA LYS A 166 12.38 16.76 7.60
C LYS A 166 12.98 17.97 6.90
N GLN A 167 14.17 17.83 6.33
CA GLN A 167 14.84 18.89 5.56
C GLN A 167 14.08 19.27 4.30
N ALA A 168 13.52 18.28 3.60
CA ALA A 168 12.72 18.48 2.40
C ALA A 168 11.28 18.93 2.71
N LYS A 169 10.85 18.88 3.95
CA LYS A 169 9.47 19.17 4.41
C LYS A 169 8.42 18.31 3.68
N VAL A 170 8.71 17.02 3.53
CA VAL A 170 7.82 16.05 2.89
C VAL A 170 7.70 14.79 3.74
N VAL A 171 6.62 14.03 3.55
CA VAL A 171 6.45 12.69 4.09
C VAL A 171 7.12 11.65 3.17
N ASP A 172 7.24 10.40 3.65
CA ASP A 172 7.83 9.32 2.83
C ASP A 172 6.93 8.96 1.63
N ALA A 173 7.50 9.04 0.44
CA ALA A 173 6.80 8.74 -0.82
C ALA A 173 6.24 7.31 -0.88
N GLY A 174 7.03 6.33 -0.45
CA GLY A 174 6.60 4.92 -0.40
C GLY A 174 5.49 4.69 0.61
N GLY A 175 5.58 5.32 1.78
CA GLY A 175 4.54 5.31 2.81
C GLY A 175 3.25 5.95 2.32
N MET A 176 3.34 7.05 1.58
CA MET A 176 2.19 7.66 0.92
C MET A 176 1.54 6.69 -0.07
N GLY A 177 2.33 6.04 -0.91
CA GLY A 177 1.83 5.02 -1.84
C GLY A 177 1.14 3.86 -1.14
N PHE A 178 1.64 3.44 0.04
CA PHE A 178 0.99 2.40 0.84
C PHE A 178 -0.37 2.86 1.40
N CYS A 179 -0.49 4.11 1.87
CA CYS A 179 -1.77 4.69 2.29
C CYS A 179 -2.77 4.76 1.13
N VAL A 180 -2.34 5.21 -0.05
CA VAL A 180 -3.16 5.27 -1.27
C VAL A 180 -3.65 3.87 -1.68
N LEU A 181 -2.82 2.84 -1.52
CA LEU A 181 -3.18 1.45 -1.77
C LEU A 181 -4.27 0.98 -0.79
N LEU A 182 -4.11 1.21 0.51
CA LEU A 182 -5.12 0.87 1.52
C LEU A 182 -6.44 1.60 1.28
N GLU A 183 -6.40 2.85 0.89
CA GLU A 183 -7.59 3.65 0.55
C GLU A 183 -8.36 3.06 -0.65
N GLY A 184 -7.63 2.63 -1.68
CA GLY A 184 -8.22 1.93 -2.82
C GLY A 184 -8.84 0.58 -2.44
N MET A 185 -8.26 -0.15 -1.49
CA MET A 185 -8.85 -1.39 -0.96
C MET A 185 -10.11 -1.11 -0.15
N LEU A 186 -10.07 -0.12 0.74
CA LEU A 186 -11.18 0.26 1.61
C LEU A 186 -12.40 0.72 0.80
N SER A 187 -12.20 1.45 -0.28
CA SER A 187 -13.29 1.96 -1.12
C SER A 187 -14.23 0.85 -1.63
N VAL A 188 -13.71 -0.35 -1.83
CA VAL A 188 -14.50 -1.53 -2.20
C VAL A 188 -15.23 -2.13 -1.00
N LEU A 189 -14.59 -2.16 0.16
CA LEU A 189 -15.14 -2.76 1.38
C LEU A 189 -16.23 -1.90 2.03
N ASP A 190 -16.11 -0.58 1.95
CA ASP A 190 -17.08 0.38 2.52
C ASP A 190 -18.26 0.70 1.57
N GLY A 191 -18.37 -0.04 0.46
CA GLY A 191 -19.50 0.05 -0.46
C GLY A 191 -19.44 1.22 -1.46
N LYS A 192 -18.36 2.02 -1.47
CA LYS A 192 -18.20 3.08 -2.48
C LYS A 192 -17.85 2.53 -3.87
N GLY A 193 -17.44 1.27 -3.92
CA GLY A 193 -17.09 0.58 -5.16
C GLY A 193 -15.64 0.75 -5.58
N GLU A 194 -15.34 0.24 -6.77
CA GLU A 194 -14.01 0.30 -7.34
C GLU A 194 -13.66 1.72 -7.82
N ILE A 195 -12.48 2.22 -7.41
CA ILE A 195 -11.96 3.49 -7.93
C ILE A 195 -11.67 3.33 -9.43
N ALA A 196 -12.24 4.21 -10.26
CA ALA A 196 -11.99 4.21 -11.70
C ALA A 196 -10.55 4.68 -12.01
N SER A 197 -9.96 4.12 -13.07
CA SER A 197 -8.67 4.61 -13.58
C SER A 197 -8.91 5.87 -14.44
N HIS A 198 -8.18 6.96 -14.14
CA HIS A 198 -8.16 8.19 -14.94
C HIS A 198 -7.06 8.18 -16.01
N ALA A 199 -6.37 7.07 -16.23
CA ALA A 199 -5.35 6.94 -17.27
C ALA A 199 -5.99 7.15 -18.65
N GLY A 200 -6.02 8.39 -19.14
CA GLY A 200 -6.57 8.78 -20.46
C GLY A 200 -7.40 10.07 -20.50
N SER A 201 -7.75 10.67 -19.36
CA SER A 201 -8.45 11.98 -19.35
C SER A 201 -7.58 13.02 -18.64
N SER A 202 -6.95 13.89 -19.43
CA SER A 202 -6.43 15.16 -18.94
C SER A 202 -7.63 16.02 -18.56
N SER A 203 -7.77 16.33 -17.29
CA SER A 203 -8.52 17.40 -16.62
C SER A 203 -9.55 16.95 -15.58
N GLU A 204 -9.41 17.61 -14.43
CA GLU A 204 -10.30 17.57 -13.26
C GLU A 204 -10.27 16.29 -12.40
N ALA A 205 -9.09 16.00 -11.84
CA ALA A 205 -9.00 15.15 -10.66
C ALA A 205 -9.56 15.88 -9.44
N GLY A 206 -10.53 15.26 -8.76
CA GLY A 206 -10.97 15.72 -7.46
C GLY A 206 -9.76 15.87 -6.53
N GLN A 207 -9.61 17.03 -5.93
CA GLN A 207 -8.59 17.30 -4.92
C GLN A 207 -8.82 16.35 -3.74
N ALA A 208 -8.04 15.27 -3.69
CA ALA A 208 -7.81 14.62 -2.43
C ALA A 208 -7.14 15.66 -1.52
N ASP A 209 -7.64 15.79 -0.30
CA ASP A 209 -7.22 16.83 0.63
C ASP A 209 -5.79 16.56 1.15
N PHE A 210 -4.79 16.82 0.29
CA PHE A 210 -3.36 16.70 0.61
C PHE A 210 -2.86 17.84 1.50
N ALA A 211 -3.68 18.88 1.75
CA ALA A 211 -3.34 20.00 2.62
C ALA A 211 -3.09 19.56 4.07
N SER A 212 -3.64 18.40 4.48
CA SER A 212 -3.46 17.86 5.83
C SER A 212 -2.09 17.17 6.05
N PHE A 213 -1.28 16.98 5.00
CA PHE A 213 0.03 16.32 5.10
C PHE A 213 1.23 17.28 5.08
N ASN A 214 1.00 18.58 4.82
CA ASN A 214 2.05 19.58 4.94
C ASN A 214 2.15 20.03 6.40
N THR A 215 3.25 19.68 7.05
CA THR A 215 3.62 20.23 8.36
C THR A 215 3.96 21.71 8.22
N GLU A 216 3.17 22.60 8.85
CA GLU A 216 3.60 23.96 9.15
C GLU A 216 4.86 23.99 10.02
#